data_af2bd6f4a4667be42c7884c109f57844
#
_entry.id   af2bd6f4a4667be42c7884c109f57844
#
_cell.length_a   1.000
_cell.length_b   1.000
_cell.length_c   1.000
_cell.angle_alpha   90.00
_cell.angle_beta   90.00
_cell.angle_gamma   90.00
#
_symmetry.space_group_name_H-M   'P 1'
#
loop_
_entity.id
_entity.type
_entity.pdbx_description
1 polymer ?
#
loop_
_entity_poly.entity_id
_entity_poly.type
_entity_poly.pdbx_seq_one_letter_code
_entity_poly.pdbx_strand_id
1 'polypeptide(L)'
;YQMILSWKDTDGKRRTKSISTGLPVKGNKKRAESLLRKTQKEFNPETMQQVSDLPVSEYLNRWLRESVMNLPPETYGRYAYDLGRVVVPYFEKKRLSLKALSPRDLETFFRYERQQEEASVQQLLDWHKELTDALQYAVDNNWLKVSPIKEVEPCLDNSPVLFTDFITDWLKMMKSRVEITTYTSYERAIVH
;
A
#
# COMPACT_ATOMS: atom_id res chain seq x y z
N TYR A 1 7.22 -1.30 -28.03
CA TYR A 1 8.56 -0.77 -27.70
C TYR A 1 8.79 -0.78 -26.20
N GLN A 2 10.04 -1.04 -25.82
CA GLN A 2 10.51 -0.98 -24.46
C GLN A 2 11.59 0.12 -24.39
N MET A 3 11.44 1.04 -23.44
CA MET A 3 12.41 2.09 -23.17
C MET A 3 13.36 1.62 -22.07
N ILE A 4 14.65 1.86 -22.24
CA ILE A 4 15.66 1.55 -21.23
C ILE A 4 16.34 2.85 -20.83
N LEU A 5 16.16 3.24 -19.56
CA LEU A 5 16.88 4.33 -18.93
C LEU A 5 18.08 3.76 -18.20
N SER A 6 19.22 4.43 -18.31
CA SER A 6 20.47 3.98 -17.70
C SER A 6 21.16 5.16 -17.00
N TRP A 7 21.58 4.97 -15.74
CA TRP A 7 22.29 5.97 -14.95
C TRP A 7 23.33 5.31 -14.03
N LYS A 8 24.17 6.10 -13.41
CA LYS A 8 25.05 5.67 -12.33
C LYS A 8 24.41 6.07 -11.01
N ASP A 9 24.42 5.16 -10.03
CA ASP A 9 24.03 5.50 -8.67
C ASP A 9 25.16 6.22 -7.92
N THR A 10 24.93 6.59 -6.67
CA THR A 10 25.93 7.26 -5.80
C THR A 10 27.17 6.42 -5.57
N ASP A 11 27.08 5.10 -5.68
CA ASP A 11 28.21 4.16 -5.56
C ASP A 11 28.93 3.94 -6.88
N GLY A 12 28.57 4.70 -7.94
CA GLY A 12 29.14 4.61 -9.28
C GLY A 12 28.69 3.39 -10.08
N LYS A 13 27.79 2.56 -9.54
CA LYS A 13 27.25 1.36 -10.23
C LYS A 13 26.23 1.75 -11.27
N ARG A 14 26.33 1.13 -12.44
CA ARG A 14 25.36 1.32 -13.51
C ARG A 14 24.02 0.67 -13.15
N ARG A 15 22.96 1.46 -13.18
CA ARG A 15 21.57 1.03 -13.01
C ARG A 15 20.82 1.19 -14.32
N THR A 16 19.84 0.34 -14.54
CA THR A 16 18.97 0.41 -15.71
C THR A 16 17.51 0.24 -15.29
N LYS A 17 16.64 1.01 -15.93
CA LYS A 17 15.19 0.91 -15.79
C LYS A 17 14.58 0.60 -17.14
N SER A 18 13.77 -0.43 -17.20
CA SER A 18 13.00 -0.78 -18.39
C SER A 18 11.54 -0.38 -18.21
N ILE A 19 11.00 0.37 -19.18
CA ILE A 19 9.61 0.85 -19.18
C ILE A 19 8.95 0.38 -20.46
N SER A 20 7.85 -0.36 -20.34
CA SER A 20 7.02 -0.71 -21.51
C SER A 20 6.23 0.51 -21.95
N THR A 21 6.28 0.82 -23.26
CA THR A 21 5.50 1.93 -23.82
C THR A 21 4.07 1.55 -24.16
N GLY A 22 3.73 0.25 -24.14
CA GLY A 22 2.45 -0.25 -24.66
C GLY A 22 2.27 -0.06 -26.18
N LEU A 23 3.22 0.57 -26.86
CA LEU A 23 3.11 0.85 -28.29
C LEU A 23 3.53 -0.37 -29.13
N PRO A 24 2.72 -0.78 -30.14
CA PRO A 24 3.12 -1.79 -31.11
C PRO A 24 4.41 -1.37 -31.83
N VAL A 25 5.25 -2.35 -32.19
CA VAL A 25 6.56 -2.09 -32.82
C VAL A 25 6.39 -1.46 -34.20
N LYS A 26 5.38 -1.89 -34.98
CA LYS A 26 5.19 -1.44 -36.35
C LYS A 26 4.59 -0.01 -36.38
N GLY A 27 5.28 0.92 -37.06
CA GLY A 27 4.79 2.28 -37.32
C GLY A 27 4.94 3.30 -36.18
N ASN A 28 5.32 2.90 -34.95
CA ASN A 28 5.35 3.79 -33.80
C ASN A 28 6.74 4.22 -33.31
N LYS A 29 7.78 4.05 -34.14
CA LYS A 29 9.17 4.39 -33.73
C LYS A 29 9.33 5.84 -33.28
N LYS A 30 8.87 6.80 -34.09
CA LYS A 30 8.97 8.25 -33.76
C LYS A 30 8.22 8.59 -32.44
N ARG A 31 7.06 7.95 -32.20
CA ARG A 31 6.27 8.17 -31.00
C ARG A 31 6.96 7.57 -29.76
N ALA A 32 7.57 6.39 -29.91
CA ALA A 32 8.37 5.78 -28.84
C ALA A 32 9.63 6.59 -28.53
N GLU A 33 10.33 7.13 -29.54
CA GLU A 33 11.50 8.02 -29.35
C GLU A 33 11.10 9.34 -28.67
N SER A 34 9.97 9.94 -29.06
CA SER A 34 9.46 11.15 -28.41
C SER A 34 9.14 10.91 -26.93
N LEU A 35 8.50 9.76 -26.64
CA LEU A 35 8.17 9.35 -25.28
C LEU A 35 9.44 9.10 -24.47
N LEU A 36 10.45 8.43 -25.05
CA LEU A 36 11.74 8.23 -24.40
C LEU A 36 12.43 9.56 -24.03
N ARG A 37 12.47 10.53 -24.96
CA ARG A 37 13.06 11.85 -24.69
C ARG A 37 12.33 12.62 -23.60
N LYS A 38 10.98 12.53 -23.58
CA LYS A 38 10.17 13.14 -22.52
C LYS A 38 10.49 12.47 -21.17
N THR A 39 10.45 11.15 -21.10
CA THR A 39 10.76 10.37 -19.91
C THR A 39 12.20 10.62 -19.42
N GLN A 40 13.18 10.75 -20.32
CA GLN A 40 14.57 11.07 -19.96
C GLN A 40 14.71 12.46 -19.32
N LYS A 41 13.96 13.46 -19.81
CA LYS A 41 13.98 14.82 -19.22
C LYS A 41 13.33 14.86 -17.82
N GLU A 42 12.29 14.07 -17.62
CA GLU A 42 11.55 13.97 -16.35
C GLU A 42 12.25 13.02 -15.36
N PHE A 43 13.16 12.17 -15.85
CA PHE A 43 13.83 11.18 -15.03
C PHE A 43 14.98 11.81 -14.23
N ASN A 44 14.82 11.87 -12.93
CA ASN A 44 15.87 12.29 -12.01
C ASN A 44 16.24 11.13 -11.06
N PRO A 45 17.45 10.54 -11.23
CA PRO A 45 17.93 9.44 -10.39
C PRO A 45 18.05 9.83 -8.91
N GLU A 46 18.40 11.09 -8.62
CA GLU A 46 18.56 11.59 -7.26
C GLU A 46 17.21 11.60 -6.52
N THR A 47 16.14 12.01 -7.21
CA THR A 47 14.79 11.99 -6.65
C THR A 47 14.36 10.57 -6.29
N MET A 48 14.73 9.57 -7.10
CA MET A 48 14.41 8.16 -6.82
C MET A 48 15.09 7.67 -5.54
N GLN A 49 16.37 8.00 -5.37
CA GLN A 49 17.11 7.61 -4.18
C GLN A 49 16.63 8.35 -2.95
N GLN A 50 16.32 9.63 -3.06
CA GLN A 50 15.73 10.42 -1.98
C GLN A 50 14.43 9.81 -1.48
N VAL A 51 13.52 9.36 -2.37
CA VAL A 51 12.23 8.77 -1.97
C VAL A 51 12.42 7.41 -1.31
N SER A 52 13.33 6.56 -1.81
CA SER A 52 13.60 5.27 -1.17
C SER A 52 14.25 5.40 0.22
N ASP A 53 14.93 6.51 0.47
CA ASP A 53 15.53 6.84 1.77
C ASP A 53 14.55 7.50 2.76
N LEU A 54 13.38 7.95 2.30
CA LEU A 54 12.36 8.53 3.18
C LEU A 54 11.91 7.52 4.25
N PRO A 55 11.60 7.98 5.46
CA PRO A 55 10.85 7.19 6.41
C PRO A 55 9.53 6.68 5.80
N VAL A 56 9.13 5.47 6.16
CA VAL A 56 7.86 4.87 5.67
C VAL A 56 6.68 5.79 5.94
N SER A 57 6.64 6.43 7.12
CA SER A 57 5.59 7.39 7.49
C SER A 57 5.53 8.61 6.54
N GLU A 58 6.67 9.18 6.18
CA GLU A 58 6.75 10.30 5.24
C GLU A 58 6.38 9.87 3.82
N TYR A 59 6.82 8.67 3.41
CA TYR A 59 6.44 8.08 2.14
C TYR A 59 4.93 7.91 2.02
N LEU A 60 4.27 7.33 3.01
CA LEU A 60 2.82 7.12 3.01
C LEU A 60 2.05 8.45 2.96
N ASN A 61 2.47 9.46 3.72
CA ASN A 61 1.88 10.79 3.65
C ASN A 61 2.07 11.45 2.28
N ARG A 62 3.22 11.25 1.63
CA ARG A 62 3.47 11.71 0.27
C ARG A 62 2.57 10.99 -0.73
N TRP A 63 2.52 9.66 -0.66
CA TRP A 63 1.68 8.84 -1.53
C TRP A 63 0.20 9.25 -1.44
N LEU A 64 -0.33 9.46 -0.24
CA LEU A 64 -1.70 9.95 -0.06
C LEU A 64 -1.93 11.28 -0.79
N ARG A 65 -1.03 12.25 -0.66
CA ARG A 65 -1.15 13.54 -1.35
C ARG A 65 -1.12 13.41 -2.87
N GLU A 66 -0.26 12.55 -3.40
CA GLU A 66 -0.14 12.31 -4.85
C GLU A 66 -1.31 11.50 -5.39
N SER A 67 -1.93 10.64 -4.58
CA SER A 67 -3.03 9.75 -4.97
C SER A 67 -4.40 10.41 -4.93
N VAL A 68 -4.55 11.60 -4.31
CA VAL A 68 -5.84 12.29 -4.16
C VAL A 68 -6.60 12.47 -5.48
N MET A 69 -5.88 12.70 -6.58
CA MET A 69 -6.46 12.90 -7.90
C MET A 69 -6.83 11.60 -8.64
N ASN A 70 -6.32 10.45 -8.15
CA ASN A 70 -6.45 9.15 -8.82
C ASN A 70 -7.41 8.20 -8.09
N LEU A 71 -7.77 8.49 -6.84
CA LEU A 71 -8.68 7.70 -6.04
C LEU A 71 -10.07 8.34 -5.99
N PRO A 72 -11.14 7.53 -5.99
CA PRO A 72 -12.48 8.05 -5.67
C PRO A 72 -12.47 8.73 -4.30
N PRO A 73 -13.22 9.83 -4.09
CA PRO A 73 -13.20 10.60 -2.85
C PRO A 73 -13.45 9.77 -1.58
N GLU A 74 -14.37 8.81 -1.65
CA GLU A 74 -14.70 7.91 -0.53
C GLU A 74 -13.51 6.99 -0.19
N THR A 75 -12.86 6.42 -1.23
CA THR A 75 -11.68 5.58 -1.05
C THR A 75 -10.52 6.38 -0.48
N TYR A 76 -10.28 7.59 -1.01
CA TYR A 76 -9.26 8.48 -0.48
C TYR A 76 -9.52 8.85 0.98
N GLY A 77 -10.75 9.20 1.34
CA GLY A 77 -11.13 9.56 2.71
C GLY A 77 -10.86 8.41 3.70
N ARG A 78 -11.19 7.18 3.31
CA ARG A 78 -10.90 5.99 4.12
C ARG A 78 -9.38 5.78 4.27
N TYR A 79 -8.62 5.77 3.18
CA TYR A 79 -7.17 5.59 3.20
C TYR A 79 -6.47 6.68 4.03
N ALA A 80 -6.89 7.94 3.89
CA ALA A 80 -6.34 9.04 4.66
C ALA A 80 -6.62 8.89 6.17
N TYR A 81 -7.80 8.38 6.52
CA TYR A 81 -8.16 8.11 7.89
C TYR A 81 -7.35 6.94 8.48
N ASP A 82 -7.36 5.79 7.82
CA ASP A 82 -6.75 4.55 8.31
C ASP A 82 -5.23 4.66 8.35
N LEU A 83 -4.60 5.06 7.25
CA LEU A 83 -3.15 5.24 7.20
C LEU A 83 -2.70 6.36 8.15
N GLY A 84 -3.44 7.48 8.19
CA GLY A 84 -3.05 8.63 9.03
C GLY A 84 -3.17 8.39 10.52
N ARG A 85 -4.15 7.60 10.97
CA ARG A 85 -4.38 7.34 12.41
C ARG A 85 -3.64 6.14 12.95
N VAL A 86 -3.37 5.14 12.12
CA VAL A 86 -2.84 3.85 12.59
C VAL A 86 -1.45 3.61 12.00
N VAL A 87 -1.35 3.47 10.68
CA VAL A 87 -0.13 3.00 10.02
C VAL A 87 1.00 4.01 10.12
N VAL A 88 0.73 5.28 9.81
CA VAL A 88 1.74 6.35 9.84
C VAL A 88 2.32 6.54 11.24
N PRO A 89 1.52 6.68 12.32
CA PRO A 89 2.05 6.83 13.68
C PRO A 89 2.88 5.63 14.14
N TYR A 90 2.50 4.41 13.75
CA TYR A 90 3.29 3.22 14.06
C TYR A 90 4.68 3.28 13.44
N PHE A 91 4.78 3.53 12.13
CA PHE A 91 6.06 3.59 11.43
C PHE A 91 6.86 4.86 11.74
N GLU A 92 6.22 5.94 12.17
CA GLU A 92 6.91 7.13 12.67
C GLU A 92 7.76 6.83 13.91
N LYS A 93 7.21 6.06 14.84
CA LYS A 93 7.96 5.59 16.04
C LYS A 93 9.14 4.69 15.66
N LYS A 94 9.02 3.91 14.57
CA LYS A 94 10.06 2.98 14.12
C LYS A 94 11.19 3.65 13.36
N ARG A 95 10.99 4.84 12.78
CA ARG A 95 11.96 5.59 11.95
C ARG A 95 12.58 4.75 10.83
N LEU A 96 11.83 3.79 10.31
CA LEU A 96 12.26 2.87 9.27
C LEU A 96 12.17 3.53 7.90
N SER A 97 13.22 3.46 7.09
CA SER A 97 13.18 3.96 5.70
C SER A 97 12.45 3.00 4.77
N LEU A 98 11.85 3.54 3.70
CA LEU A 98 11.10 2.75 2.72
C LEU A 98 11.95 1.60 2.14
N LYS A 99 13.23 1.84 1.82
CA LYS A 99 14.13 0.82 1.28
C LYS A 99 14.50 -0.29 2.27
N ALA A 100 14.40 -0.02 3.58
CA ALA A 100 14.71 -0.96 4.65
C ALA A 100 13.47 -1.74 5.11
N LEU A 101 12.27 -1.36 4.63
CA LEU A 101 11.03 -2.03 4.99
C LEU A 101 11.04 -3.48 4.50
N SER A 102 10.91 -4.40 5.44
CA SER A 102 10.90 -5.86 5.18
C SER A 102 9.51 -6.47 5.43
N PRO A 103 9.22 -7.68 4.91
CA PRO A 103 8.01 -8.42 5.24
C PRO A 103 7.82 -8.56 6.76
N ARG A 104 8.90 -8.84 7.49
CA ARG A 104 8.87 -9.00 8.95
C ARG A 104 8.43 -7.75 9.70
N ASP A 105 8.76 -6.55 9.19
CA ASP A 105 8.32 -5.30 9.81
C ASP A 105 6.81 -5.13 9.67
N LEU A 106 6.26 -5.51 8.52
CA LEU A 106 4.82 -5.49 8.24
C LEU A 106 4.08 -6.55 9.05
N GLU A 107 4.59 -7.77 9.14
CA GLU A 107 4.03 -8.81 10.01
C GLU A 107 4.01 -8.35 11.48
N THR A 108 5.08 -7.68 11.94
CA THR A 108 5.16 -7.15 13.29
C THR A 108 4.13 -6.04 13.51
N PHE A 109 3.88 -5.20 12.51
CA PHE A 109 2.81 -4.21 12.54
C PHE A 109 1.44 -4.87 12.70
N PHE A 110 1.07 -5.80 11.82
CA PHE A 110 -0.24 -6.46 11.88
C PHE A 110 -0.45 -7.23 13.20
N ARG A 111 0.60 -7.88 13.68
CA ARG A 111 0.55 -8.58 14.99
C ARG A 111 0.35 -7.60 16.13
N TYR A 112 1.04 -6.46 16.14
CA TYR A 112 0.87 -5.43 17.14
C TYR A 112 -0.55 -4.89 17.17
N GLU A 113 -1.08 -4.51 16.01
CA GLU A 113 -2.45 -3.98 15.92
C GLU A 113 -3.49 -5.02 16.35
N ARG A 114 -3.28 -6.29 16.02
CA ARG A 114 -4.18 -7.37 16.44
C ARG A 114 -4.14 -7.62 17.94
N GLN A 115 -2.96 -7.65 18.53
CA GLN A 115 -2.76 -8.09 19.93
C GLN A 115 -2.85 -6.96 20.94
N GLN A 116 -2.40 -5.77 20.62
CA GLN A 116 -2.31 -4.63 21.54
C GLN A 116 -3.43 -3.62 21.36
N GLU A 117 -3.86 -3.40 20.13
CA GLU A 117 -4.89 -2.42 19.77
C GLU A 117 -6.24 -3.08 19.44
N GLU A 118 -6.34 -4.41 19.59
CA GLU A 118 -7.55 -5.20 19.36
C GLU A 118 -8.22 -4.99 17.99
N ALA A 119 -7.42 -4.72 16.96
CA ALA A 119 -7.91 -4.50 15.62
C ALA A 119 -8.72 -5.71 15.11
N SER A 120 -9.86 -5.44 14.50
CA SER A 120 -10.68 -6.48 13.88
C SER A 120 -9.99 -7.05 12.62
N VAL A 121 -10.37 -8.27 12.25
CA VAL A 121 -9.89 -8.91 11.00
C VAL A 121 -10.15 -8.02 9.78
N GLN A 122 -11.32 -7.37 9.72
CA GLN A 122 -11.65 -6.50 8.61
C GLN A 122 -10.72 -5.28 8.53
N GLN A 123 -10.37 -4.67 9.66
CA GLN A 123 -9.42 -3.56 9.70
C GLN A 123 -8.03 -4.00 9.23
N LEU A 124 -7.56 -5.17 9.65
CA LEU A 124 -6.27 -5.71 9.20
C LEU A 124 -6.26 -5.95 7.68
N LEU A 125 -7.35 -6.48 7.12
CA LEU A 125 -7.51 -6.66 5.68
C LEU A 125 -7.55 -5.34 4.92
N ASP A 126 -8.25 -4.34 5.45
CA ASP A 126 -8.32 -3.01 4.84
C ASP A 126 -6.94 -2.35 4.82
N TRP A 127 -6.22 -2.35 5.94
CA TRP A 127 -4.85 -1.81 6.02
C TRP A 127 -3.86 -2.57 5.13
N HIS A 128 -4.01 -3.91 5.03
CA HIS A 128 -3.20 -4.71 4.12
C HIS A 128 -3.41 -4.28 2.67
N LYS A 129 -4.65 -4.07 2.26
CA LYS A 129 -5.00 -3.59 0.92
C LYS A 129 -4.41 -2.19 0.67
N GLU A 130 -4.58 -1.28 1.60
CA GLU A 130 -4.08 0.10 1.50
C GLU A 130 -2.56 0.16 1.39
N LEU A 131 -1.87 -0.62 2.23
CA LEU A 131 -0.42 -0.78 2.15
C LEU A 131 0.01 -1.45 0.85
N THR A 132 -0.78 -2.41 0.33
CA THR A 132 -0.51 -3.04 -0.97
C THR A 132 -0.55 -2.00 -2.09
N ASP A 133 -1.56 -1.15 -2.13
CA ASP A 133 -1.70 -0.09 -3.14
C ASP A 133 -0.54 0.92 -3.03
N ALA A 134 -0.22 1.36 -1.82
CA ALA A 134 0.87 2.30 -1.59
C ALA A 134 2.24 1.71 -1.96
N LEU A 135 2.55 0.49 -1.54
CA LEU A 135 3.84 -0.15 -1.82
C LEU A 135 3.96 -0.62 -3.28
N GLN A 136 2.86 -0.97 -3.95
CA GLN A 136 2.86 -1.24 -5.38
C GLN A 136 3.18 0.04 -6.16
N TYR A 137 2.62 1.18 -5.76
CA TYR A 137 2.96 2.48 -6.35
C TYR A 137 4.47 2.79 -6.20
N ALA A 138 5.09 2.44 -5.07
CA ALA A 138 6.54 2.57 -4.90
C ALA A 138 7.32 1.68 -5.88
N VAL A 139 6.84 0.46 -6.14
CA VAL A 139 7.46 -0.45 -7.11
C VAL A 139 7.29 0.09 -8.54
N ASP A 140 6.12 0.57 -8.90
CA ASP A 140 5.82 1.10 -10.23
C ASP A 140 6.67 2.35 -10.55
N ASN A 141 6.98 3.14 -9.53
CA ASN A 141 7.89 4.29 -9.61
C ASN A 141 9.37 3.92 -9.38
N ASN A 142 9.67 2.64 -9.16
CA ASN A 142 11.02 2.08 -8.91
C ASN A 142 11.74 2.65 -7.68
N TRP A 143 11.00 3.10 -6.68
CA TRP A 143 11.51 3.43 -5.34
C TRP A 143 11.75 2.17 -4.51
N LEU A 144 11.01 1.10 -4.83
CA LEU A 144 11.26 -0.25 -4.35
C LEU A 144 11.49 -1.21 -5.53
N LYS A 145 12.30 -2.26 -5.33
CA LYS A 145 12.49 -3.32 -6.32
C LYS A 145 11.33 -4.30 -6.33
N VAL A 146 10.87 -4.67 -5.13
CA VAL A 146 9.78 -5.61 -4.88
C VAL A 146 8.98 -5.07 -3.71
N SER A 147 7.67 -5.25 -3.76
CA SER A 147 6.79 -4.89 -2.65
C SER A 147 6.90 -5.93 -1.53
N PRO A 148 7.33 -5.53 -0.31
CA PRO A 148 7.50 -6.48 0.78
C PRO A 148 6.18 -7.03 1.31
N ILE A 149 5.05 -6.38 1.03
CA ILE A 149 3.74 -6.83 1.51
C ILE A 149 3.22 -8.07 0.77
N LYS A 150 3.76 -8.38 -0.40
CA LYS A 150 3.32 -9.56 -1.17
C LYS A 150 3.57 -10.89 -0.45
N GLU A 151 4.51 -10.91 0.47
CA GLU A 151 4.88 -12.10 1.25
C GLU A 151 4.21 -12.10 2.64
N VAL A 152 3.39 -11.07 2.92
CA VAL A 152 2.77 -10.87 4.23
C VAL A 152 1.28 -11.21 4.14
N GLU A 153 0.87 -12.16 4.93
CA GLU A 153 -0.55 -12.34 5.23
C GLU A 153 -0.89 -11.47 6.46
N PRO A 154 -1.93 -10.63 6.39
CA PRO A 154 -2.39 -9.95 7.59
C PRO A 154 -2.69 -11.03 8.62
N CYS A 155 -2.09 -10.95 9.82
CA CYS A 155 -2.16 -11.99 10.86
C CYS A 155 -3.60 -12.38 11.18
N LEU A 156 -4.16 -13.15 10.31
CA LEU A 156 -5.21 -14.07 10.59
C LEU A 156 -4.48 -15.16 11.34
N ASP A 157 -4.49 -15.14 12.68
CA ASP A 157 -4.05 -16.28 13.45
C ASP A 157 -4.56 -17.50 12.70
N ASN A 158 -3.66 -18.48 12.39
CA ASN A 158 -4.05 -19.79 11.86
C ASN A 158 -4.92 -20.58 12.88
N SER A 159 -5.24 -20.00 14.00
CA SER A 159 -6.45 -20.35 14.75
C SER A 159 -7.60 -20.19 13.77
N PRO A 160 -8.35 -21.26 13.46
CA PRO A 160 -9.56 -21.10 12.68
C PRO A 160 -10.34 -20.00 13.38
N VAL A 161 -10.52 -18.84 12.70
CA VAL A 161 -11.45 -17.82 13.19
C VAL A 161 -12.75 -18.60 13.27
N LEU A 162 -13.13 -18.95 14.48
CA LEU A 162 -14.39 -19.65 14.66
C LEU A 162 -15.41 -18.73 14.00
N PHE A 163 -16.24 -19.29 13.13
CA PHE A 163 -17.31 -18.55 12.45
C PHE A 163 -18.04 -17.64 13.42
N THR A 164 -18.15 -18.07 14.68
CA THR A 164 -18.65 -17.31 15.84
C THR A 164 -17.89 -16.00 16.11
N ASP A 165 -16.58 -15.98 16.01
CA ASP A 165 -15.76 -14.77 16.28
C ASP A 165 -15.94 -13.77 15.14
N PHE A 166 -15.87 -14.26 13.90
CA PHE A 166 -16.14 -13.44 12.71
C PHE A 166 -17.54 -12.78 12.78
N ILE A 167 -18.56 -13.56 13.11
CA ILE A 167 -19.94 -13.09 13.23
C ILE A 167 -20.11 -12.09 14.39
N THR A 168 -19.45 -12.33 15.51
CA THR A 168 -19.50 -11.44 16.67
C THR A 168 -18.87 -10.08 16.33
N ASP A 169 -17.73 -10.06 15.66
CA ASP A 169 -17.09 -8.82 15.21
C ASP A 169 -17.91 -8.11 14.13
N TRP A 170 -18.51 -8.87 13.22
CA TRP A 170 -19.43 -8.33 12.21
C TRP A 170 -20.66 -7.68 12.84
N LEU A 171 -21.26 -8.31 13.83
CA LEU A 171 -22.40 -7.74 14.58
C LEU A 171 -22.01 -6.44 15.31
N LYS A 172 -20.87 -6.40 15.99
CA LYS A 172 -20.37 -5.18 16.64
C LYS A 172 -20.23 -4.03 15.63
N MET A 173 -19.69 -4.31 14.46
CA MET A 173 -19.55 -3.33 13.39
C MET A 173 -20.90 -2.84 12.86
N MET A 174 -21.88 -3.75 12.69
CA MET A 174 -23.20 -3.41 12.18
C MET A 174 -24.03 -2.59 13.17
N LYS A 175 -23.79 -2.71 14.46
CA LYS A 175 -24.50 -1.98 15.50
C LYS A 175 -24.49 -0.46 15.33
N SER A 176 -23.42 0.08 14.74
CA SER A 176 -23.26 1.52 14.45
C SER A 176 -23.66 1.93 13.03
N ARG A 177 -23.93 0.95 12.13
CA ARG A 177 -24.13 1.20 10.70
C ARG A 177 -25.57 0.99 10.23
N VAL A 178 -26.37 0.28 10.98
CA VAL A 178 -27.77 -0.04 10.62
C VAL A 178 -28.75 0.42 11.69
N GLU A 179 -30.00 0.56 11.31
CA GLU A 179 -31.07 0.85 12.26
C GLU A 179 -31.25 -0.29 13.27
N ILE A 180 -31.69 0.05 14.48
CA ILE A 180 -31.79 -0.86 15.61
C ILE A 180 -32.68 -2.08 15.32
N THR A 181 -33.73 -1.91 14.51
CA THR A 181 -34.62 -2.98 14.06
C THR A 181 -33.93 -3.99 13.17
N THR A 182 -33.10 -3.51 12.25
CA THR A 182 -32.29 -4.33 11.35
C THR A 182 -31.20 -5.07 12.14
N TYR A 183 -30.52 -4.38 13.06
CA TYR A 183 -29.52 -4.98 13.95
C TYR A 183 -30.14 -6.13 14.78
N THR A 184 -31.29 -5.91 15.40
CA THR A 184 -31.99 -6.93 16.20
C THR A 184 -32.40 -8.16 15.36
N SER A 185 -32.73 -7.94 14.07
CA SER A 185 -33.03 -9.04 13.15
C SER A 185 -31.77 -9.86 12.83
N TYR A 186 -30.63 -9.23 12.63
CA TYR A 186 -29.34 -9.93 12.44
C TYR A 186 -28.93 -10.72 13.67
N GLU A 187 -29.03 -10.09 14.86
CA GLU A 187 -28.68 -10.73 16.13
C GLU A 187 -29.53 -11.99 16.37
N ARG A 188 -30.85 -11.95 16.11
CA ARG A 188 -31.71 -13.12 16.21
C ARG A 188 -31.39 -14.22 15.22
N ALA A 189 -31.07 -13.86 13.98
CA ALA A 189 -30.73 -14.83 12.93
C ALA A 189 -29.42 -15.59 13.19
N ILE A 190 -28.53 -15.03 14.00
CA ILE A 190 -27.21 -15.58 14.28
C ILE A 190 -27.17 -16.40 15.56
N VAL A 191 -27.99 -16.07 16.56
CA VAL A 191 -28.02 -16.73 17.88
C VAL A 191 -28.90 -17.98 17.87
N HIS A 192 -29.66 -18.22 16.80
CA HIS A 192 -30.47 -19.41 16.60
C HIS A 192 -29.97 -20.26 15.44
#